data_058ce76fccd2cca671d115af4f955fb8
#
_entry.id   058ce76fccd2cca671d115af4f955fb8
#
_cell.length_a   1.000
_cell.length_b   1.000
_cell.length_c   1.000
_cell.angle_alpha   90.00
_cell.angle_beta   90.00
_cell.angle_gamma   90.00
#
_symmetry.space_group_name_H-M   'P 1'
#
loop_
_entity.id
_entity.type
_entity.pdbx_description
1 polymer ?
#
loop_
_entity_poly.entity_id
_entity_poly.type
_entity_poly.pdbx_seq_one_letter_code
_entity_poly.pdbx_strand_id
1 'polypeptide(L)'
;MLNKFTIIGIIIGSAISILGASSMVTSLNSPNEIQEDTATFGIGDFDKISFNAPANSSQSLIITGDSFDVKITTPDSSNDVKSSFKNKASFSWTSITAGQTIITIQNTGDSEFTESYKFELERDPLFFTYSILVIIAGVVIIGFSAGFSARKPKGF
;
A
#
# COMPACT_ATOMS: atom_id res chain seq x y z
N MET A 1 -39.76 23.96 -1.99
CA MET A 1 -39.31 22.98 -0.96
C MET A 1 -38.57 21.84 -1.67
N LEU A 2 -37.35 21.48 -1.21
CA LEU A 2 -36.62 20.35 -1.72
C LEU A 2 -37.36 19.03 -1.38
N ASN A 3 -37.39 18.10 -2.34
CA ASN A 3 -38.00 16.80 -2.13
C ASN A 3 -37.12 15.99 -1.15
N LYS A 4 -37.74 15.13 -0.33
CA LYS A 4 -37.03 14.26 0.62
C LYS A 4 -35.93 13.43 -0.05
N PHE A 5 -36.18 12.92 -1.25
CA PHE A 5 -35.17 12.16 -2.03
C PHE A 5 -33.98 13.03 -2.49
N THR A 6 -34.23 14.30 -2.82
CA THR A 6 -33.16 15.24 -3.15
C THR A 6 -32.26 15.52 -1.95
N ILE A 7 -32.83 15.70 -0.77
CA ILE A 7 -32.07 15.93 0.47
C ILE A 7 -31.19 14.70 0.76
N ILE A 8 -31.79 13.49 0.69
CA ILE A 8 -31.06 12.23 0.91
C ILE A 8 -29.90 12.10 -0.09
N GLY A 9 -30.13 12.34 -1.36
CA GLY A 9 -29.10 12.24 -2.38
C GLY A 9 -27.95 13.27 -2.20
N ILE A 10 -28.28 14.50 -1.77
CA ILE A 10 -27.25 15.50 -1.44
C ILE A 10 -26.42 15.05 -0.24
N ILE A 11 -27.05 14.53 0.81
CA ILE A 11 -26.34 14.05 2.01
C ILE A 11 -25.41 12.90 1.65
N ILE A 12 -25.90 11.89 0.92
CA ILE A 12 -25.10 10.73 0.52
C ILE A 12 -23.95 11.16 -0.40
N GLY A 13 -24.24 11.95 -1.44
CA GLY A 13 -23.21 12.42 -2.37
C GLY A 13 -22.14 13.28 -1.69
N SER A 14 -22.54 14.13 -0.73
CA SER A 14 -21.59 14.91 0.07
C SER A 14 -20.73 14.02 0.96
N ALA A 15 -21.30 13.03 1.62
CA ALA A 15 -20.53 12.08 2.45
C ALA A 15 -19.48 11.31 1.60
N ILE A 16 -19.87 10.82 0.42
CA ILE A 16 -18.97 10.14 -0.51
C ILE A 16 -17.86 11.07 -0.98
N SER A 17 -18.20 12.33 -1.36
CA SER A 17 -17.18 13.31 -1.82
C SER A 17 -16.19 13.66 -0.71
N ILE A 18 -16.67 13.81 0.53
CA ILE A 18 -15.81 14.08 1.70
C ILE A 18 -14.88 12.90 1.98
N LEU A 19 -15.36 11.66 1.89
CA LEU A 19 -14.52 10.47 2.05
C LEU A 19 -13.43 10.40 0.98
N GLY A 20 -13.77 10.66 -0.29
CA GLY A 20 -12.79 10.71 -1.37
C GLY A 20 -11.76 11.83 -1.18
N ALA A 21 -12.19 13.02 -0.77
CA ALA A 21 -11.30 14.15 -0.50
C ALA A 21 -10.37 13.87 0.70
N SER A 22 -10.88 13.29 1.78
CA SER A 22 -10.08 12.90 2.94
C SER A 22 -9.02 11.86 2.57
N SER A 23 -9.40 10.85 1.78
CA SER A 23 -8.49 9.82 1.26
C SER A 23 -7.38 10.44 0.39
N MET A 24 -7.73 11.39 -0.47
CA MET A 24 -6.77 12.11 -1.32
C MET A 24 -5.77 12.93 -0.49
N VAL A 25 -6.25 13.66 0.52
CA VAL A 25 -5.39 14.45 1.42
C VAL A 25 -4.42 13.54 2.18
N THR A 26 -4.90 12.40 2.69
CA THR A 26 -4.06 11.40 3.36
C THR A 26 -2.98 10.87 2.41
N SER A 27 -3.34 10.59 1.15
CA SER A 27 -2.39 10.11 0.14
C SER A 27 -1.30 11.13 -0.18
N LEU A 28 -1.64 12.42 -0.22
CA LEU A 28 -0.68 13.50 -0.48
C LEU A 28 0.27 13.76 0.70
N ASN A 29 -0.24 13.62 1.92
CA ASN A 29 0.55 13.86 3.14
C ASN A 29 1.43 12.68 3.56
N SER A 30 1.09 11.48 3.13
CA SER A 30 1.83 10.25 3.42
C SER A 30 1.98 9.43 2.15
N PRO A 31 2.90 9.82 1.25
CA PRO A 31 3.08 9.15 -0.05
C PRO A 31 3.60 7.72 0.09
N ASN A 32 4.20 7.39 1.23
CA ASN A 32 4.77 6.09 1.51
C ASN A 32 3.85 5.28 2.44
N GLU A 33 3.92 3.98 2.33
CA GLU A 33 3.22 3.02 3.16
C GLU A 33 4.25 2.18 3.92
N ILE A 34 4.00 1.94 5.21
CA ILE A 34 4.83 1.06 6.02
C ILE A 34 4.15 -0.30 6.06
N GLN A 35 4.84 -1.32 5.58
CA GLN A 35 4.43 -2.71 5.69
C GLN A 35 5.32 -3.43 6.71
N GLU A 36 4.69 -3.99 7.74
CA GLU A 36 5.35 -4.84 8.74
C GLU A 36 4.66 -6.19 8.74
N ASP A 37 5.43 -7.26 8.69
CA ASP A 37 4.90 -8.62 8.79
C ASP A 37 5.93 -9.55 9.42
N THR A 38 5.44 -10.71 9.89
CA THR A 38 6.26 -11.80 10.41
C THR A 38 5.69 -13.11 9.91
N ALA A 39 6.52 -13.89 9.23
CA ALA A 39 6.15 -15.17 8.65
C ALA A 39 7.13 -16.27 9.08
N THR A 40 6.65 -17.51 9.13
CA THR A 40 7.46 -18.70 9.44
C THR A 40 7.34 -19.67 8.28
N PHE A 41 8.47 -20.23 7.86
CA PHE A 41 8.60 -21.10 6.70
C PHE A 41 9.25 -22.44 7.12
N GLY A 42 8.80 -23.51 6.50
CA GLY A 42 9.27 -24.87 6.76
C GLY A 42 10.66 -25.16 6.22
N ILE A 43 11.12 -26.39 6.48
CA ILE A 43 12.40 -26.89 5.98
C ILE A 43 12.38 -26.97 4.46
N GLY A 44 13.39 -26.40 3.81
CA GLY A 44 13.52 -26.38 2.35
C GLY A 44 12.64 -25.38 1.63
N ASP A 45 11.77 -24.65 2.35
CA ASP A 45 10.96 -23.59 1.77
C ASP A 45 11.80 -22.38 1.38
N PHE A 46 11.25 -21.58 0.47
CA PHE A 46 11.82 -20.29 0.11
C PHE A 46 10.73 -19.21 0.14
N ASP A 47 11.16 -17.99 0.42
CA ASP A 47 10.32 -16.81 0.24
C ASP A 47 10.94 -15.83 -0.75
N LYS A 48 10.07 -15.11 -1.45
CA LYS A 48 10.46 -14.06 -2.39
C LYS A 48 9.58 -12.83 -2.21
N ILE A 49 10.14 -11.83 -1.56
CA ILE A 49 9.51 -10.53 -1.36
C ILE A 49 9.95 -9.58 -2.48
N SER A 50 9.01 -8.87 -3.07
CA SER A 50 9.29 -7.88 -4.12
C SER A 50 8.42 -6.65 -3.90
N PHE A 51 9.05 -5.49 -3.81
CA PHE A 51 8.37 -4.22 -3.56
C PHE A 51 9.09 -3.04 -4.20
N ASN A 52 8.39 -1.94 -4.42
CA ASN A 52 8.98 -0.68 -4.85
C ASN A 52 9.30 0.18 -3.62
N ALA A 53 10.57 0.38 -3.38
CA ALA A 53 11.08 1.25 -2.32
C ALA A 53 11.16 2.69 -2.82
N PRO A 54 10.64 3.68 -2.08
CA PRO A 54 10.88 5.09 -2.37
C PRO A 54 12.37 5.46 -2.16
N ALA A 55 12.82 6.52 -2.82
CA ALA A 55 14.14 7.06 -2.52
C ALA A 55 14.22 7.57 -1.08
N ASN A 56 15.37 7.36 -0.44
CA ASN A 56 15.64 7.72 0.96
C ASN A 56 14.75 7.04 1.99
N SER A 57 14.13 5.91 1.65
CA SER A 57 13.31 5.11 2.56
C SER A 57 14.13 4.11 3.37
N SER A 58 13.71 3.85 4.60
CA SER A 58 14.37 2.92 5.51
C SER A 58 13.76 1.52 5.40
N GLN A 59 14.63 0.52 5.27
CA GLN A 59 14.24 -0.87 5.13
C GLN A 59 14.90 -1.69 6.24
N SER A 60 14.18 -2.63 6.82
CA SER A 60 14.73 -3.57 7.80
C SER A 60 14.17 -4.98 7.61
N LEU A 61 15.03 -5.97 7.80
CA LEU A 61 14.70 -7.38 7.71
C LEU A 61 15.50 -8.14 8.78
N ILE A 62 14.82 -8.97 9.52
CA ILE A 62 15.42 -9.88 10.52
C ILE A 62 15.00 -11.29 10.17
N ILE A 63 15.96 -12.18 10.08
CA ILE A 63 15.73 -13.61 9.82
C ILE A 63 16.35 -14.41 10.97
N THR A 64 15.61 -15.39 11.47
CA THR A 64 16.04 -16.30 12.52
C THR A 64 15.77 -17.73 12.08
N GLY A 65 16.78 -18.58 12.03
CA GLY A 65 16.69 -19.97 11.62
C GLY A 65 18.06 -20.66 11.75
N ASP A 66 18.11 -21.97 11.60
CA ASP A 66 19.35 -22.72 11.75
C ASP A 66 20.39 -22.36 10.66
N SER A 67 19.98 -22.44 9.40
CA SER A 67 20.80 -22.05 8.24
C SER A 67 19.90 -21.57 7.12
N PHE A 68 20.28 -20.47 6.46
CA PHE A 68 19.52 -19.90 5.35
C PHE A 68 20.39 -19.05 4.42
N ASP A 69 20.03 -19.04 3.17
CA ASP A 69 20.64 -18.18 2.15
C ASP A 69 19.79 -16.93 1.94
N VAL A 70 20.41 -15.78 1.86
CA VAL A 70 19.75 -14.50 1.58
C VAL A 70 20.34 -13.87 0.34
N LYS A 71 19.46 -13.44 -0.55
CA LYS A 71 19.81 -12.59 -1.69
C LYS A 71 18.92 -11.34 -1.64
N ILE A 72 19.53 -10.18 -1.50
CA ILE A 72 18.89 -8.87 -1.61
C ILE A 72 19.41 -8.23 -2.88
N THR A 73 18.54 -7.69 -3.70
CA THR A 73 18.88 -6.93 -4.91
C THR A 73 18.15 -5.61 -4.87
N THR A 74 18.88 -4.51 -4.89
CA THR A 74 18.39 -3.14 -4.83
C THR A 74 18.52 -2.44 -6.18
N PRO A 75 17.74 -1.37 -6.47
CA PRO A 75 17.74 -0.70 -7.77
C PRO A 75 19.12 -0.17 -8.20
N ASP A 76 19.91 0.28 -7.23
CA ASP A 76 21.24 0.86 -7.45
C ASP A 76 22.39 -0.10 -7.12
N SER A 77 22.08 -1.34 -6.75
CA SER A 77 23.02 -2.37 -6.31
C SER A 77 23.91 -1.98 -5.11
N SER A 78 23.65 -0.84 -4.48
CA SER A 78 24.49 -0.32 -3.37
C SER A 78 24.39 -1.18 -2.10
N ASN A 79 23.26 -1.86 -1.93
CA ASN A 79 22.95 -2.70 -0.78
C ASN A 79 22.72 -4.17 -1.17
N ASP A 80 23.23 -4.59 -2.32
CA ASP A 80 23.10 -5.98 -2.77
C ASP A 80 23.82 -6.94 -1.82
N VAL A 81 23.11 -7.99 -1.42
CA VAL A 81 23.61 -9.06 -0.57
C VAL A 81 23.39 -10.40 -1.27
N LYS A 82 24.38 -11.29 -1.20
CA LYS A 82 24.24 -12.71 -1.55
C LYS A 82 25.14 -13.52 -0.65
N SER A 83 24.58 -14.10 0.40
CA SER A 83 25.35 -14.84 1.41
C SER A 83 24.49 -15.83 2.17
N SER A 84 25.15 -16.83 2.74
CA SER A 84 24.59 -17.81 3.67
C SER A 84 24.80 -17.36 5.11
N PHE A 85 23.81 -17.58 5.95
CA PHE A 85 23.78 -17.17 7.35
C PHE A 85 23.36 -18.34 8.24
N LYS A 86 23.71 -18.24 9.53
CA LYS A 86 23.30 -19.19 10.58
C LYS A 86 22.71 -18.45 11.77
N ASN A 87 21.75 -19.08 12.41
CA ASN A 87 21.04 -18.63 13.63
C ASN A 87 20.23 -17.34 13.41
N LYS A 88 20.87 -16.22 13.12
CA LYS A 88 20.20 -14.92 12.96
C LYS A 88 20.98 -14.02 12.02
N ALA A 89 20.24 -13.35 11.13
CA ALA A 89 20.76 -12.24 10.34
C ALA A 89 19.83 -11.04 10.48
N SER A 90 20.42 -9.84 10.49
CA SER A 90 19.68 -8.59 10.55
C SER A 90 20.24 -7.64 9.52
N PHE A 91 19.37 -7.14 8.67
CA PHE A 91 19.68 -6.20 7.59
C PHE A 91 18.94 -4.90 7.85
N SER A 92 19.64 -3.79 7.71
CA SER A 92 19.04 -2.47 7.76
C SER A 92 19.76 -1.60 6.73
N TRP A 93 19.00 -1.03 5.81
CA TRP A 93 19.56 -0.18 4.75
C TRP A 93 18.61 0.96 4.41
N THR A 94 19.16 1.97 3.74
CA THR A 94 18.38 3.05 3.14
C THR A 94 18.42 2.89 1.62
N SER A 95 17.25 2.86 0.99
CA SER A 95 17.13 2.86 -0.47
C SER A 95 17.53 4.24 -1.00
N ILE A 96 18.68 4.34 -1.67
CA ILE A 96 19.17 5.62 -2.19
C ILE A 96 18.33 6.06 -3.39
N THR A 97 18.00 5.12 -4.27
CA THR A 97 17.22 5.35 -5.49
C THR A 97 15.87 4.66 -5.36
N ALA A 98 14.81 5.32 -5.82
CA ALA A 98 13.50 4.68 -5.91
C ALA A 98 13.51 3.55 -6.94
N GLY A 99 12.81 2.46 -6.64
CA GLY A 99 12.67 1.34 -7.55
C GLY A 99 12.44 0.00 -6.86
N GLN A 100 12.45 -1.05 -7.68
CA GLN A 100 12.14 -2.40 -7.22
C GLN A 100 13.30 -3.01 -6.41
N THR A 101 12.99 -3.41 -5.18
CA THR A 101 13.84 -4.26 -4.34
C THR A 101 13.28 -5.68 -4.37
N ILE A 102 14.17 -6.66 -4.52
CA ILE A 102 13.85 -8.08 -4.50
C ILE A 102 14.67 -8.75 -3.41
N ILE A 103 14.00 -9.46 -2.51
CA ILE A 103 14.60 -10.26 -1.46
C ILE A 103 14.22 -11.71 -1.72
N THR A 104 15.17 -12.60 -1.68
CA THR A 104 14.95 -14.05 -1.74
C THR A 104 15.61 -14.68 -0.55
N ILE A 105 14.89 -15.49 0.19
CA ILE A 105 15.36 -16.23 1.36
C ILE A 105 15.10 -17.71 1.09
N GLN A 106 16.12 -18.55 1.24
CA GLN A 106 16.02 -20.00 1.09
C GLN A 106 16.40 -20.67 2.42
N ASN A 107 15.50 -21.47 2.95
CA ASN A 107 15.85 -22.33 4.10
C ASN A 107 16.80 -23.45 3.66
N THR A 108 18.00 -23.45 4.20
CA THR A 108 19.03 -24.47 3.95
C THR A 108 19.33 -25.27 5.23
N GLY A 109 18.62 -25.00 6.32
CA GLY A 109 18.77 -25.68 7.59
C GLY A 109 17.78 -26.83 7.79
N ASP A 110 17.89 -27.48 8.94
CA ASP A 110 17.07 -28.61 9.33
C ASP A 110 15.90 -28.22 10.25
N SER A 111 15.63 -26.92 10.41
CA SER A 111 14.52 -26.39 11.18
C SER A 111 13.78 -25.30 10.41
N GLU A 112 12.61 -24.90 10.91
CA GLU A 112 11.87 -23.74 10.39
C GLU A 112 12.70 -22.45 10.54
N PHE A 113 12.50 -21.50 9.63
CA PHE A 113 12.99 -20.13 9.80
C PHE A 113 11.84 -19.16 9.96
N THR A 114 12.08 -18.08 10.69
CA THR A 114 11.13 -16.97 10.85
C THR A 114 11.78 -15.71 10.31
N GLU A 115 11.03 -15.00 9.48
CA GLU A 115 11.40 -13.66 9.03
C GLU A 115 10.47 -12.61 9.63
N SER A 116 11.01 -11.43 9.91
CA SER A 116 10.26 -10.27 10.32
C SER A 116 10.80 -9.06 9.59
N TYR A 117 9.95 -8.31 8.93
CA TYR A 117 10.36 -7.16 8.17
C TYR A 117 9.51 -5.92 8.45
N LYS A 118 10.13 -4.79 8.20
CA LYS A 118 9.50 -3.48 8.15
C LYS A 118 10.01 -2.75 6.93
N PHE A 119 9.16 -2.62 5.93
CA PHE A 119 9.48 -1.98 4.69
C PHE A 119 8.65 -0.73 4.48
N GLU A 120 9.31 0.30 4.02
CA GLU A 120 8.67 1.51 3.51
C GLU A 120 8.51 1.37 2.00
N LEU A 121 7.26 1.35 1.54
CA LEU A 121 6.88 1.11 0.15
C LEU A 121 6.35 2.37 -0.50
N GLU A 122 6.56 2.48 -1.79
CA GLU A 122 5.85 3.47 -2.60
C GLU A 122 4.37 3.11 -2.68
N ARG A 123 3.52 4.06 -2.31
CA ARG A 123 2.07 3.84 -2.39
C ARG A 123 1.64 3.69 -3.84
N ASP A 124 0.72 2.74 -4.09
CA ASP A 124 0.18 2.50 -5.42
C ASP A 124 -0.43 3.80 -6.01
N PRO A 125 0.05 4.28 -7.15
CA PRO A 125 -0.49 5.46 -7.83
C PRO A 125 -1.99 5.36 -8.13
N LEU A 126 -2.53 4.16 -8.26
CA LEU A 126 -3.97 3.92 -8.48
C LEU A 126 -4.80 4.40 -7.28
N PHE A 127 -4.24 4.44 -6.09
CA PHE A 127 -4.95 4.93 -4.90
C PHE A 127 -5.42 6.39 -5.05
N PHE A 128 -4.56 7.22 -5.65
CA PHE A 128 -4.93 8.60 -5.98
C PHE A 128 -6.05 8.67 -7.02
N THR A 129 -5.96 7.84 -8.07
CA THR A 129 -6.99 7.73 -9.11
C THR A 129 -8.33 7.30 -8.54
N TYR A 130 -8.36 6.30 -7.65
CA TYR A 130 -9.58 5.87 -6.96
C TYR A 130 -10.19 6.97 -6.11
N SER A 131 -9.38 7.75 -5.40
CA SER A 131 -9.86 8.88 -4.59
C SER A 131 -10.58 9.92 -5.45
N ILE A 132 -10.02 10.25 -6.62
CA ILE A 132 -10.66 11.16 -7.60
C ILE A 132 -11.98 10.58 -8.10
N LEU A 133 -12.02 9.29 -8.46
CA LEU A 133 -13.26 8.66 -8.93
C LEU A 133 -14.35 8.67 -7.87
N VAL A 134 -14.01 8.47 -6.60
CA VAL A 134 -14.96 8.56 -5.48
C VAL A 134 -15.52 9.98 -5.35
N ILE A 135 -14.67 11.01 -5.46
CA ILE A 135 -15.13 12.42 -5.44
C ILE A 135 -16.10 12.68 -6.59
N ILE A 136 -15.74 12.28 -7.79
CA ILE A 136 -16.58 12.46 -8.99
C ILE A 136 -17.93 11.76 -8.80
N ALA A 137 -17.94 10.52 -8.31
CA ALA A 137 -19.18 9.78 -8.04
C ALA A 137 -20.08 10.52 -7.06
N GLY A 138 -19.54 11.06 -5.97
CA GLY A 138 -20.29 11.86 -5.01
C GLY A 138 -20.89 13.12 -5.64
N VAL A 139 -20.12 13.86 -6.45
CA VAL A 139 -20.58 15.06 -7.16
C VAL A 139 -21.69 14.72 -8.17
N VAL A 140 -21.55 13.61 -8.89
CA VAL A 140 -22.57 13.13 -9.84
C VAL A 140 -23.88 12.83 -9.12
N ILE A 141 -23.83 12.14 -7.97
CA ILE A 141 -25.03 11.86 -7.15
C ILE A 141 -25.71 13.16 -6.70
N ILE A 142 -24.95 14.16 -6.25
CA ILE A 142 -25.48 15.48 -5.90
C ILE A 142 -26.18 16.14 -7.09
N GLY A 143 -25.50 16.15 -8.25
CA GLY A 143 -26.00 16.76 -9.49
C GLY A 143 -27.31 16.11 -9.95
N PHE A 144 -27.40 14.80 -9.99
CA PHE A 144 -28.62 14.08 -10.32
C PHE A 144 -29.74 14.37 -9.32
N SER A 145 -29.44 14.33 -8.03
CA SER A 145 -30.44 14.59 -6.99
C SER A 145 -31.01 16.00 -7.05
N ALA A 146 -30.18 16.99 -7.34
CA ALA A 146 -30.61 18.38 -7.54
C ALA A 146 -31.40 18.55 -8.86
N GLY A 147 -30.94 17.90 -9.94
CA GLY A 147 -31.59 17.96 -11.27
C GLY A 147 -33.01 17.39 -11.29
N PHE A 148 -33.25 16.29 -10.55
CA PHE A 148 -34.61 15.74 -10.40
C PHE A 148 -35.55 16.68 -9.63
N SER A 149 -35.04 17.47 -8.70
CA SER A 149 -35.85 18.45 -7.97
C SER A 149 -36.26 19.66 -8.83
N ALA A 150 -35.40 20.03 -9.81
CA ALA A 150 -35.65 21.15 -10.70
C ALA A 150 -36.71 20.85 -11.79
N ARG A 151 -36.92 19.57 -12.11
CA ARG A 151 -37.87 19.12 -13.13
C ARG A 151 -39.26 18.83 -12.58
N LYS A 152 -39.79 19.63 -11.65
CA LYS A 152 -41.22 19.54 -11.33
C LYS A 152 -42.01 19.99 -12.56
N PRO A 153 -42.91 19.14 -13.12
CA PRO A 153 -43.83 19.64 -14.14
C PRO A 153 -44.64 20.77 -13.50
N LYS A 154 -44.68 21.92 -14.14
CA LYS A 154 -45.67 22.94 -13.82
C LYS A 154 -47.01 22.26 -14.06
N GLY A 155 -47.71 21.95 -12.97
CA GLY A 155 -49.08 21.41 -13.05
C GLY A 155 -49.98 22.36 -13.86
N PHE A 156 -50.80 21.78 -14.68
CA PHE A 156 -51.92 22.46 -15.30
C PHE A 156 -52.88 22.95 -14.24
#